data_65d064141853a090e907f93ea17799dc
#
_entry.id   65d064141853a090e907f93ea17799dc
#
_cell.length_a   1.000
_cell.length_b   1.000
_cell.length_c   1.000
_cell.angle_alpha   90.00
_cell.angle_beta   90.00
_cell.angle_gamma   90.00
#
_symmetry.space_group_name_H-M   'P 1'
#
loop_
_entity.id
_entity.type
_entity.pdbx_description
1 polymer ?
#
loop_
_entity_poly.entity_id
_entity_poly.type
_entity_poly.pdbx_seq_one_letter_code
_entity_poly.pdbx_strand_id
1 'polypeptide(L)'
;MAPDDIFELYGEIKDDLKFITSSDIRAKIIISLKEGPKKLGDLKDEVHMRSSSILHSMSQLESKNLIIREFQSYSLSQTGEMTATIIINMVNSFSLIKTNEDFWLNHKINEIPESLMDEIDYLGDFKVINSSISDSPEQSPFKELLLNSKVIKGIISPLIIYDEFEVVNKKEDVHIILANNALNDIIEGLNSQKNTIITENIKLWKINDDLKLVLIVTDNFMLLNLPKVQENDSISYLISETEKSIEWGNKLFNYYLSQAEELNI
;
A
#
# COMPACT_ATOMS: atom_id res chain seq x y z
N MET A 1 -2.66 -11.32 -19.34
CA MET A 1 -3.93 -11.66 -20.03
C MET A 1 -4.10 -10.68 -21.19
N ALA A 2 -4.43 -11.13 -22.38
CA ALA A 2 -4.68 -10.19 -23.50
C ALA A 2 -5.98 -9.39 -23.25
N PRO A 3 -6.11 -8.15 -23.78
CA PRO A 3 -7.34 -7.37 -23.60
C PRO A 3 -8.61 -8.08 -24.07
N ASP A 4 -8.53 -8.86 -25.13
CA ASP A 4 -9.67 -9.60 -25.67
C ASP A 4 -10.14 -10.70 -24.69
N ASP A 5 -9.20 -11.37 -23.99
CA ASP A 5 -9.52 -12.38 -22.98
C ASP A 5 -10.31 -11.78 -21.81
N ILE A 6 -9.92 -10.57 -21.34
CA ILE A 6 -10.60 -9.90 -20.21
C ILE A 6 -11.97 -9.37 -20.63
N PHE A 7 -12.16 -8.95 -21.88
CA PHE A 7 -13.47 -8.51 -22.39
C PHE A 7 -14.44 -9.68 -22.50
N GLU A 8 -13.99 -10.86 -22.92
CA GLU A 8 -14.80 -12.08 -22.95
C GLU A 8 -15.23 -12.46 -21.53
N LEU A 9 -14.29 -12.59 -20.60
CA LEU A 9 -14.57 -12.83 -19.17
C LEU A 9 -15.55 -11.81 -18.59
N TYR A 10 -15.34 -10.51 -18.85
CA TYR A 10 -16.26 -9.47 -18.40
C TYR A 10 -17.66 -9.69 -18.98
N GLY A 11 -17.76 -10.08 -20.26
CA GLY A 11 -19.02 -10.40 -20.92
C GLY A 11 -19.79 -11.51 -20.20
N GLU A 12 -19.08 -12.54 -19.72
CA GLU A 12 -19.67 -13.68 -19.00
C GLU A 12 -20.15 -13.30 -17.57
N ILE A 13 -19.38 -12.50 -16.84
CA ILE A 13 -19.63 -12.24 -15.41
C ILE A 13 -20.30 -10.88 -15.12
N LYS A 14 -20.48 -10.01 -16.13
CA LYS A 14 -20.98 -8.63 -15.95
C LYS A 14 -22.30 -8.52 -15.17
N ASP A 15 -23.19 -9.51 -15.34
CA ASP A 15 -24.50 -9.50 -14.68
C ASP A 15 -24.36 -9.87 -13.20
N ASP A 16 -23.43 -10.74 -12.82
CA ASP A 16 -23.12 -11.05 -11.43
C ASP A 16 -22.40 -9.88 -10.76
N LEU A 17 -21.46 -9.22 -11.43
CA LEU A 17 -20.85 -7.98 -10.95
C LEU A 17 -21.91 -6.90 -10.69
N LYS A 18 -22.79 -6.63 -11.68
CA LYS A 18 -23.88 -5.67 -11.54
C LYS A 18 -24.84 -6.07 -10.43
N PHE A 19 -25.16 -7.36 -10.29
CA PHE A 19 -26.05 -7.84 -9.25
C PHE A 19 -25.60 -7.37 -7.87
N ILE A 20 -24.33 -7.38 -7.56
CA ILE A 20 -23.80 -6.97 -6.26
C ILE A 20 -23.61 -5.45 -6.21
N THR A 21 -22.90 -4.87 -7.18
CA THR A 21 -22.44 -3.47 -7.13
C THR A 21 -23.55 -2.45 -7.37
N SER A 22 -24.63 -2.82 -8.04
CA SER A 22 -25.76 -1.90 -8.30
C SER A 22 -26.77 -1.79 -7.15
N SER A 23 -26.62 -2.57 -6.08
CA SER A 23 -27.54 -2.52 -4.94
C SER A 23 -26.79 -2.26 -3.64
N ASP A 24 -26.96 -1.04 -3.12
CA ASP A 24 -26.44 -0.63 -1.81
C ASP A 24 -26.79 -1.64 -0.70
N ILE A 25 -28.05 -2.14 -0.69
CA ILE A 25 -28.52 -3.08 0.33
C ILE A 25 -27.80 -4.42 0.22
N ARG A 26 -27.66 -5.00 -0.98
CA ARG A 26 -26.99 -6.28 -1.17
C ARG A 26 -25.51 -6.21 -0.79
N ALA A 27 -24.82 -5.16 -1.23
CA ALA A 27 -23.42 -4.94 -0.89
C ALA A 27 -23.24 -4.82 0.63
N LYS A 28 -24.04 -3.99 1.31
CA LYS A 28 -24.00 -3.82 2.77
C LYS A 28 -24.30 -5.12 3.54
N ILE A 29 -25.26 -5.91 3.09
CA ILE A 29 -25.56 -7.21 3.73
C ILE A 29 -24.35 -8.14 3.64
N ILE A 30 -23.72 -8.27 2.47
CA ILE A 30 -22.55 -9.12 2.28
C ILE A 30 -21.39 -8.64 3.16
N ILE A 31 -21.11 -7.34 3.19
CA ILE A 31 -20.06 -6.75 4.02
C ILE A 31 -20.33 -7.00 5.51
N SER A 32 -21.58 -6.77 5.96
CA SER A 32 -21.98 -6.96 7.34
C SER A 32 -21.84 -8.42 7.79
N LEU A 33 -22.24 -9.38 6.94
CA LEU A 33 -22.15 -10.81 7.25
C LEU A 33 -20.70 -11.34 7.24
N LYS A 34 -19.72 -10.58 6.74
CA LYS A 34 -18.29 -10.96 6.82
C LYS A 34 -17.77 -11.01 8.25
N GLU A 35 -18.38 -10.28 9.17
CA GLU A 35 -18.06 -10.31 10.60
C GLU A 35 -18.63 -11.55 11.33
N GLY A 36 -19.55 -12.28 10.68
CA GLY A 36 -20.17 -13.50 11.21
C GLY A 36 -21.69 -13.55 11.02
N PRO A 37 -22.33 -14.63 11.50
CA PRO A 37 -23.77 -14.81 11.38
C PRO A 37 -24.57 -13.72 12.11
N LYS A 38 -25.61 -13.17 11.46
CA LYS A 38 -26.46 -12.10 12.00
C LYS A 38 -27.95 -12.41 11.86
N LYS A 39 -28.76 -11.90 12.80
CA LYS A 39 -30.20 -11.95 12.70
C LYS A 39 -30.75 -10.79 11.85
N LEU A 40 -32.01 -10.89 11.42
CA LEU A 40 -32.63 -9.81 10.65
C LEU A 40 -32.64 -8.46 11.40
N GLY A 41 -32.76 -8.50 12.75
CA GLY A 41 -32.71 -7.29 13.59
C GLY A 41 -31.36 -6.58 13.48
N ASP A 42 -30.28 -7.35 13.62
CA ASP A 42 -28.90 -6.85 13.56
C ASP A 42 -28.63 -6.22 12.18
N LEU A 43 -28.97 -6.94 11.12
CA LEU A 43 -28.83 -6.43 9.73
C LEU A 43 -29.65 -5.16 9.48
N LYS A 44 -30.85 -5.04 10.07
CA LYS A 44 -31.66 -3.84 9.96
C LYS A 44 -30.96 -2.63 10.60
N ASP A 45 -30.38 -2.84 11.76
CA ASP A 45 -29.73 -1.77 12.52
C ASP A 45 -28.41 -1.33 11.87
N GLU A 46 -27.63 -2.26 11.28
CA GLU A 46 -26.38 -1.96 10.60
C GLU A 46 -26.57 -1.39 9.19
N VAL A 47 -27.49 -1.95 8.41
CA VAL A 47 -27.75 -1.52 7.02
C VAL A 47 -28.58 -0.24 6.96
N HIS A 48 -29.29 0.10 8.04
CA HIS A 48 -30.21 1.26 8.16
C HIS A 48 -31.31 1.29 7.11
N MET A 49 -31.90 0.13 6.80
CA MET A 49 -32.94 -0.02 5.78
C MET A 49 -34.19 -0.69 6.32
N ARG A 50 -35.31 -0.57 5.59
CA ARG A 50 -36.58 -1.22 5.98
C ARG A 50 -36.47 -2.72 5.89
N SER A 51 -37.04 -3.44 6.86
CA SER A 51 -37.04 -4.91 6.93
C SER A 51 -37.49 -5.60 5.64
N SER A 52 -38.51 -5.06 4.96
CA SER A 52 -39.00 -5.61 3.69
C SER A 52 -37.94 -5.57 2.58
N SER A 53 -37.18 -4.47 2.48
CA SER A 53 -36.11 -4.31 1.49
C SER A 53 -34.94 -5.24 1.79
N ILE A 54 -34.59 -5.40 3.09
CA ILE A 54 -33.54 -6.33 3.52
C ILE A 54 -33.97 -7.76 3.20
N LEU A 55 -35.17 -8.21 3.58
CA LEU A 55 -35.66 -9.54 3.29
C LEU A 55 -35.69 -9.85 1.80
N HIS A 56 -36.10 -8.88 0.96
CA HIS A 56 -36.06 -9.03 -0.49
C HIS A 56 -34.62 -9.23 -1.00
N SER A 57 -33.70 -8.39 -0.55
CA SER A 57 -32.28 -8.50 -0.93
C SER A 57 -31.66 -9.80 -0.44
N MET A 58 -32.00 -10.25 0.76
CA MET A 58 -31.53 -11.53 1.31
C MET A 58 -32.05 -12.72 0.48
N SER A 59 -33.34 -12.72 0.10
CA SER A 59 -33.89 -13.77 -0.78
C SER A 59 -33.16 -13.82 -2.12
N GLN A 60 -32.78 -12.66 -2.67
CA GLN A 60 -31.99 -12.59 -3.90
C GLN A 60 -30.54 -13.13 -3.70
N LEU A 61 -29.89 -12.78 -2.59
CA LEU A 61 -28.54 -13.29 -2.25
C LEU A 61 -28.55 -14.79 -2.00
N GLU A 62 -29.60 -15.31 -1.33
CA GLU A 62 -29.81 -16.74 -1.10
C GLU A 62 -30.02 -17.49 -2.44
N SER A 63 -30.81 -16.93 -3.37
CA SER A 63 -31.02 -17.50 -4.70
C SER A 63 -29.74 -17.59 -5.56
N LYS A 64 -28.75 -16.73 -5.26
CA LYS A 64 -27.40 -16.75 -5.88
C LYS A 64 -26.38 -17.55 -5.07
N ASN A 65 -26.81 -18.28 -4.04
CA ASN A 65 -25.96 -19.07 -3.14
C ASN A 65 -24.85 -18.26 -2.44
N LEU A 66 -25.05 -16.95 -2.23
CA LEU A 66 -24.08 -16.11 -1.53
C LEU A 66 -24.28 -16.10 -0.01
N ILE A 67 -25.52 -16.31 0.44
CA ILE A 67 -25.84 -16.45 1.85
C ILE A 67 -26.63 -17.73 2.09
N ILE A 68 -26.57 -18.21 3.32
CA ILE A 68 -27.36 -19.32 3.84
C ILE A 68 -28.16 -18.86 5.06
N ARG A 69 -29.32 -19.44 5.21
CA ARG A 69 -30.20 -19.22 6.38
C ARG A 69 -30.17 -20.44 7.28
N GLU A 70 -29.79 -20.24 8.52
CA GLU A 70 -29.82 -21.29 9.57
C GLU A 70 -30.66 -20.81 10.74
N PHE A 71 -31.79 -21.51 11.00
CA PHE A 71 -32.76 -21.13 12.04
C PHE A 71 -33.24 -19.68 11.91
N GLN A 72 -32.74 -18.76 12.74
CA GLN A 72 -33.10 -17.34 12.78
C GLN A 72 -31.96 -16.41 12.36
N SER A 73 -30.83 -16.95 11.94
CA SER A 73 -29.66 -16.20 11.52
C SER A 73 -29.33 -16.45 10.05
N TYR A 74 -28.55 -15.53 9.49
CA TYR A 74 -28.03 -15.58 8.15
C TYR A 74 -26.51 -15.49 8.21
N SER A 75 -25.83 -16.25 7.36
CA SER A 75 -24.39 -16.27 7.25
C SER A 75 -23.99 -16.28 5.77
N LEU A 76 -22.73 -15.95 5.48
CA LEU A 76 -22.18 -16.14 4.15
C LEU A 76 -22.03 -17.64 3.85
N SER A 77 -22.27 -18.03 2.60
CA SER A 77 -21.81 -19.31 2.07
C SER A 77 -20.30 -19.26 1.76
N GLN A 78 -19.71 -20.38 1.33
CA GLN A 78 -18.29 -20.37 0.90
C GLN A 78 -18.06 -19.41 -0.28
N THR A 79 -18.95 -19.40 -1.26
CA THR A 79 -18.90 -18.44 -2.38
C THR A 79 -19.19 -17.01 -1.92
N GLY A 80 -20.07 -16.83 -0.93
CA GLY A 80 -20.32 -15.55 -0.29
C GLY A 80 -19.10 -14.99 0.44
N GLU A 81 -18.36 -15.83 1.16
CA GLU A 81 -17.10 -15.46 1.83
C GLU A 81 -16.05 -14.93 0.84
N MET A 82 -15.85 -15.63 -0.28
CA MET A 82 -14.95 -15.18 -1.36
C MET A 82 -15.43 -13.86 -1.95
N THR A 83 -16.72 -13.75 -2.24
CA THR A 83 -17.33 -12.54 -2.82
C THR A 83 -17.22 -11.35 -1.87
N ALA A 84 -17.48 -11.55 -0.56
CA ALA A 84 -17.34 -10.51 0.45
C ALA A 84 -15.89 -9.98 0.52
N THR A 85 -14.91 -10.87 0.50
CA THR A 85 -13.49 -10.49 0.51
C THR A 85 -13.14 -9.62 -0.69
N ILE A 86 -13.56 -10.02 -1.91
CA ILE A 86 -13.32 -9.24 -3.14
C ILE A 86 -13.97 -7.85 -3.05
N ILE A 87 -15.22 -7.79 -2.58
CA ILE A 87 -15.94 -6.50 -2.46
C ILE A 87 -15.25 -5.59 -1.47
N ILE A 88 -14.84 -6.10 -0.30
CA ILE A 88 -14.18 -5.30 0.73
C ILE A 88 -12.86 -4.77 0.22
N ASN A 89 -12.04 -5.60 -0.44
CA ASN A 89 -10.78 -5.16 -1.03
C ASN A 89 -11.01 -4.08 -2.10
N MET A 90 -12.00 -4.27 -2.97
CA MET A 90 -12.39 -3.27 -3.97
C MET A 90 -12.81 -1.94 -3.32
N VAL A 91 -13.64 -1.98 -2.28
CA VAL A 91 -14.08 -0.79 -1.54
C VAL A 91 -12.88 -0.07 -0.91
N ASN A 92 -11.97 -0.83 -0.26
CA ASN A 92 -10.76 -0.26 0.35
C ASN A 92 -9.85 0.39 -0.70
N SER A 93 -9.60 -0.28 -1.83
CA SER A 93 -8.78 0.26 -2.92
C SER A 93 -9.40 1.53 -3.52
N PHE A 94 -10.69 1.54 -3.81
CA PHE A 94 -11.38 2.74 -4.29
C PHE A 94 -11.40 3.87 -3.25
N SER A 95 -11.59 3.56 -1.98
CA SER A 95 -11.53 4.53 -0.89
C SER A 95 -10.15 5.18 -0.82
N LEU A 96 -9.09 4.40 -0.86
CA LEU A 96 -7.71 4.87 -0.85
C LEU A 96 -7.42 5.82 -2.03
N ILE A 97 -7.82 5.43 -3.25
CA ILE A 97 -7.64 6.25 -4.45
C ILE A 97 -8.43 7.56 -4.30
N LYS A 98 -9.69 7.49 -3.88
CA LYS A 98 -10.56 8.65 -3.80
C LYS A 98 -10.16 9.63 -2.71
N THR A 99 -9.77 9.12 -1.54
CA THR A 99 -9.35 9.96 -0.41
C THR A 99 -8.05 10.72 -0.72
N ASN A 100 -7.19 10.14 -1.55
CA ASN A 100 -5.88 10.69 -1.89
C ASN A 100 -5.75 11.01 -3.40
N GLU A 101 -6.85 11.40 -4.04
CA GLU A 101 -6.93 11.62 -5.49
C GLU A 101 -5.85 12.60 -5.99
N ASP A 102 -5.64 13.71 -5.27
CA ASP A 102 -4.62 14.71 -5.63
C ASP A 102 -3.20 14.12 -5.60
N PHE A 103 -2.90 13.23 -4.66
CA PHE A 103 -1.60 12.56 -4.63
C PHE A 103 -1.44 11.68 -5.88
N TRP A 104 -2.41 10.82 -6.17
CA TRP A 104 -2.33 9.88 -7.29
C TRP A 104 -2.30 10.56 -8.66
N LEU A 105 -3.03 11.67 -8.84
CA LEU A 105 -3.02 12.45 -10.08
C LEU A 105 -1.67 13.14 -10.35
N ASN A 106 -0.92 13.46 -9.31
CA ASN A 106 0.33 14.21 -9.42
C ASN A 106 1.59 13.33 -9.41
N HIS A 107 1.46 12.02 -9.18
CA HIS A 107 2.61 11.11 -9.09
C HIS A 107 2.53 9.96 -10.10
N LYS A 108 3.70 9.54 -10.60
CA LYS A 108 3.82 8.41 -11.53
C LYS A 108 3.85 7.11 -10.72
N ILE A 109 2.99 6.17 -11.08
CA ILE A 109 2.85 4.87 -10.39
C ILE A 109 3.60 3.73 -11.09
N ASN A 110 4.27 4.00 -12.22
CA ASN A 110 4.98 3.00 -13.03
C ASN A 110 6.17 2.34 -12.31
N GLU A 111 6.62 2.92 -11.21
CA GLU A 111 7.64 2.34 -10.32
C GLU A 111 7.04 1.31 -9.33
N ILE A 112 5.72 1.21 -9.25
CA ILE A 112 5.04 0.17 -8.45
C ILE A 112 4.79 -1.02 -9.35
N PRO A 113 5.32 -2.23 -9.03
CA PRO A 113 5.05 -3.44 -9.81
C PRO A 113 3.56 -3.78 -9.87
N GLU A 114 3.10 -4.30 -11.00
CA GLU A 114 1.68 -4.66 -11.20
C GLU A 114 1.17 -5.62 -10.12
N SER A 115 2.02 -6.57 -9.69
CA SER A 115 1.68 -7.51 -8.61
C SER A 115 1.40 -6.86 -7.26
N LEU A 116 1.90 -5.64 -7.02
CA LEU A 116 1.64 -4.89 -5.79
C LEU A 116 0.49 -3.90 -5.94
N MET A 117 0.04 -3.62 -7.17
CA MET A 117 -1.19 -2.86 -7.40
C MET A 117 -2.43 -3.62 -6.94
N ASP A 118 -2.43 -4.95 -7.00
CA ASP A 118 -3.52 -5.77 -6.50
C ASP A 118 -3.71 -5.65 -4.98
N GLU A 119 -2.66 -5.27 -4.26
CA GLU A 119 -2.64 -5.07 -2.81
C GLU A 119 -2.50 -3.58 -2.42
N ILE A 120 -2.88 -2.66 -3.29
CA ILE A 120 -2.70 -1.21 -3.05
C ILE A 120 -3.46 -0.71 -1.81
N ASP A 121 -4.54 -1.36 -1.44
CA ASP A 121 -5.31 -1.09 -0.22
C ASP A 121 -4.51 -1.35 1.07
N TYR A 122 -3.41 -2.11 1.00
CA TYR A 122 -2.49 -2.33 2.13
C TYR A 122 -1.78 -1.05 2.56
N LEU A 123 -1.67 -0.04 1.69
CA LEU A 123 -1.18 1.28 2.09
C LEU A 123 -2.06 1.89 3.20
N GLY A 124 -3.34 1.51 3.27
CA GLY A 124 -4.27 1.89 4.33
C GLY A 124 -4.42 3.40 4.46
N ASP A 125 -4.66 3.86 5.69
CA ASP A 125 -4.66 5.28 6.00
C ASP A 125 -3.22 5.79 6.07
N PHE A 126 -2.84 6.60 5.09
CA PHE A 126 -1.55 7.25 5.05
C PHE A 126 -1.68 8.77 5.13
N LYS A 127 -0.62 9.42 5.59
CA LYS A 127 -0.49 10.88 5.58
C LYS A 127 0.40 11.29 4.41
N VAL A 128 0.02 12.33 3.69
CA VAL A 128 0.88 12.98 2.70
C VAL A 128 1.56 14.17 3.35
N ILE A 129 2.89 14.14 3.37
CA ILE A 129 3.71 15.24 3.86
C ILE A 129 4.41 15.87 2.66
N ASN A 130 4.21 17.17 2.49
CA ASN A 130 4.88 17.94 1.46
C ASN A 130 6.07 18.68 2.08
N SER A 131 7.22 18.57 1.43
CA SER A 131 8.47 19.24 1.79
C SER A 131 9.01 19.98 0.58
N SER A 132 9.79 21.02 0.79
CA SER A 132 10.53 21.70 -0.27
C SER A 132 11.96 21.15 -0.34
N ILE A 133 12.54 21.09 -1.51
CA ILE A 133 13.98 20.75 -1.70
C ILE A 133 14.88 21.72 -0.91
N SER A 134 14.39 22.93 -0.64
CA SER A 134 15.11 23.96 0.13
C SER A 134 14.95 23.84 1.65
N ASP A 135 14.11 22.92 2.14
CA ASP A 135 13.92 22.73 3.57
C ASP A 135 15.21 22.16 4.18
N SER A 136 15.56 22.67 5.36
CA SER A 136 16.78 22.20 6.03
C SER A 136 16.60 20.76 6.52
N PRO A 137 17.64 19.93 6.48
CA PRO A 137 17.63 18.55 6.95
C PRO A 137 17.17 18.37 8.40
N GLU A 138 17.40 19.39 9.25
CA GLU A 138 16.96 19.39 10.64
C GLU A 138 15.43 19.37 10.79
N GLN A 139 14.69 19.72 9.72
CA GLN A 139 13.23 19.75 9.67
C GLN A 139 12.64 18.49 8.99
N SER A 140 13.44 17.45 8.80
CA SER A 140 12.96 16.18 8.21
C SER A 140 11.76 15.65 9.03
N PRO A 141 10.57 15.51 8.40
CA PRO A 141 9.35 15.13 9.11
C PRO A 141 9.36 13.67 9.58
N PHE A 142 10.34 12.88 9.13
CA PHE A 142 10.49 11.46 9.48
C PHE A 142 11.68 11.16 10.40
N LYS A 143 12.45 12.16 10.79
CA LYS A 143 13.65 11.99 11.64
C LYS A 143 13.30 11.33 12.99
N GLU A 144 12.22 11.78 13.64
CA GLU A 144 11.77 11.18 14.90
C GLU A 144 11.32 9.72 14.72
N LEU A 145 10.66 9.41 13.60
CA LEU A 145 10.23 8.04 13.27
C LEU A 145 11.45 7.15 13.06
N LEU A 146 12.47 7.63 12.33
CA LEU A 146 13.72 6.91 12.14
C LEU A 146 14.47 6.68 13.46
N LEU A 147 14.51 7.67 14.35
CA LEU A 147 15.19 7.53 15.66
C LEU A 147 14.61 6.37 16.47
N ASN A 148 13.31 6.16 16.42
CA ASN A 148 12.61 5.13 17.19
C ASN A 148 12.60 3.74 16.52
N SER A 149 13.09 3.61 15.29
CA SER A 149 13.16 2.35 14.56
C SER A 149 14.43 1.58 14.88
N LYS A 150 14.42 0.24 14.73
CA LYS A 150 15.55 -0.64 14.92
C LYS A 150 16.12 -1.13 13.59
N VAL A 151 15.26 -1.40 12.64
CA VAL A 151 15.58 -1.93 11.32
C VAL A 151 15.22 -0.91 10.26
N ILE A 152 16.05 -0.75 9.23
CA ILE A 152 15.80 0.11 8.10
C ILE A 152 16.05 -0.66 6.81
N LYS A 153 15.07 -0.66 5.92
CA LYS A 153 15.20 -1.06 4.53
C LYS A 153 14.88 0.15 3.66
N GLY A 154 15.79 0.51 2.77
CA GLY A 154 15.63 1.72 1.96
C GLY A 154 15.93 1.48 0.49
N ILE A 155 15.14 2.12 -0.37
CA ILE A 155 15.48 2.39 -1.75
C ILE A 155 15.66 3.90 -1.83
N ILE A 156 16.85 4.37 -2.12
CA ILE A 156 17.21 5.75 -1.86
C ILE A 156 17.79 6.38 -3.11
N SER A 157 17.26 7.55 -3.44
CA SER A 157 17.82 8.49 -4.41
C SER A 157 18.81 9.45 -3.72
N PRO A 158 19.75 10.08 -4.43
CA PRO A 158 20.83 10.90 -3.86
C PRO A 158 20.40 11.99 -2.87
N LEU A 159 19.16 12.45 -2.96
CA LEU A 159 18.68 13.65 -2.27
C LEU A 159 18.41 13.49 -0.75
N ILE A 160 18.43 12.29 -0.19
CA ILE A 160 17.86 12.05 1.16
C ILE A 160 18.89 11.57 2.20
N ILE A 161 20.08 11.15 1.82
CA ILE A 161 20.94 10.35 2.72
C ILE A 161 21.86 11.16 3.65
N TYR A 162 22.31 12.33 3.25
CA TYR A 162 23.47 12.94 3.89
C TYR A 162 23.32 13.27 5.38
N ASP A 163 22.12 13.60 5.82
CA ASP A 163 21.90 14.08 7.19
C ASP A 163 21.42 13.01 8.17
N GLU A 164 20.98 11.84 7.65
CA GLU A 164 20.43 10.76 8.49
C GLU A 164 21.45 9.63 8.76
N PHE A 165 22.68 9.71 8.22
CA PHE A 165 23.70 8.66 8.40
C PHE A 165 24.07 8.38 9.86
N GLU A 166 24.10 9.41 10.72
CA GLU A 166 24.36 9.19 12.14
C GLU A 166 23.25 8.38 12.83
N VAL A 167 22.01 8.54 12.35
CA VAL A 167 20.88 7.78 12.86
C VAL A 167 20.94 6.35 12.34
N VAL A 168 21.23 6.18 11.06
CA VAL A 168 21.31 4.88 10.36
C VAL A 168 22.39 3.99 10.97
N ASN A 169 23.59 4.53 11.27
CA ASN A 169 24.70 3.77 11.87
C ASN A 169 24.40 3.18 13.26
N LYS A 170 23.38 3.68 13.96
CA LYS A 170 22.99 3.21 15.29
C LYS A 170 21.92 2.11 15.26
N LYS A 171 21.49 1.68 14.07
CA LYS A 171 20.44 0.68 13.90
C LYS A 171 20.99 -0.75 13.98
N GLU A 172 20.09 -1.69 14.29
CA GLU A 172 20.46 -3.10 14.45
C GLU A 172 20.72 -3.78 13.09
N ASP A 173 19.94 -3.44 12.05
CA ASP A 173 20.05 -4.02 10.72
C ASP A 173 19.58 -3.01 9.66
N VAL A 174 20.42 -2.76 8.66
CA VAL A 174 20.19 -1.76 7.63
C VAL A 174 20.46 -2.33 6.25
N HIS A 175 19.47 -2.23 5.37
CA HIS A 175 19.53 -2.69 4.00
C HIS A 175 19.20 -1.55 3.05
N ILE A 176 20.12 -1.12 2.21
CA ILE A 176 19.91 0.03 1.31
C ILE A 176 20.20 -0.37 -0.13
N ILE A 177 19.24 -0.12 -1.01
CA ILE A 177 19.38 -0.24 -2.45
C ILE A 177 19.62 1.17 -3.01
N LEU A 178 20.71 1.31 -3.74
CA LEU A 178 21.14 2.57 -4.38
C LEU A 178 20.85 2.52 -5.87
N ALA A 179 20.13 3.51 -6.39
CA ALA A 179 20.03 3.70 -7.82
C ALA A 179 21.39 4.11 -8.41
N ASN A 180 21.65 3.76 -9.67
CA ASN A 180 22.96 3.93 -10.30
C ASN A 180 23.43 5.39 -10.31
N ASN A 181 22.49 6.33 -10.46
CA ASN A 181 22.75 7.77 -10.40
C ASN A 181 23.09 8.27 -8.98
N ALA A 182 22.74 7.54 -7.94
CA ALA A 182 22.97 7.88 -6.54
C ALA A 182 24.35 7.40 -6.02
N LEU A 183 24.90 6.37 -6.65
CA LEU A 183 26.05 5.65 -6.14
C LEU A 183 27.30 6.56 -6.02
N ASN A 184 27.58 7.36 -7.05
CA ASN A 184 28.76 8.23 -7.05
C ASN A 184 28.66 9.31 -5.98
N ASP A 185 27.50 9.96 -5.87
CA ASP A 185 27.28 11.04 -4.90
C ASP A 185 27.42 10.52 -3.46
N ILE A 186 26.92 9.31 -3.21
CA ILE A 186 27.03 8.67 -1.89
C ILE A 186 28.47 8.28 -1.57
N ILE A 187 29.20 7.67 -2.52
CA ILE A 187 30.59 7.32 -2.33
C ILE A 187 31.45 8.57 -2.09
N GLU A 188 31.22 9.66 -2.85
CA GLU A 188 31.89 10.94 -2.64
C GLU A 188 31.55 11.57 -1.28
N GLY A 189 30.29 11.51 -0.87
CA GLY A 189 29.84 11.98 0.44
C GLY A 189 30.44 11.21 1.59
N LEU A 190 30.48 9.87 1.50
CA LEU A 190 31.14 8.99 2.47
C LEU A 190 32.64 9.27 2.57
N ASN A 191 33.32 9.51 1.44
CA ASN A 191 34.73 9.83 1.40
C ASN A 191 35.07 11.23 1.93
N SER A 192 34.14 12.18 1.82
CA SER A 192 34.33 13.58 2.29
C SER A 192 34.14 13.72 3.81
N GLN A 193 33.29 12.90 4.41
CA GLN A 193 33.10 12.84 5.86
C GLN A 193 34.11 11.84 6.47
N LYS A 194 35.27 12.32 6.86
CA LYS A 194 36.45 11.56 7.38
C LYS A 194 36.18 10.56 8.52
N ASN A 195 34.95 10.43 9.03
CA ASN A 195 34.58 9.56 10.15
C ASN A 195 33.36 8.67 9.87
N THR A 196 32.85 8.59 8.64
CA THR A 196 31.71 7.71 8.35
C THR A 196 32.23 6.29 8.07
N ILE A 197 32.26 5.48 9.09
CA ILE A 197 32.58 4.05 8.99
C ILE A 197 31.27 3.35 8.68
N ILE A 198 31.19 2.66 7.53
CA ILE A 198 30.11 1.71 7.26
C ILE A 198 30.31 0.55 8.23
N THR A 199 29.35 0.35 9.11
CA THR A 199 29.41 -0.70 10.13
C THR A 199 28.85 -2.01 9.55
N GLU A 200 29.23 -3.17 10.12
CA GLU A 200 28.84 -4.51 9.63
C GLU A 200 27.33 -4.75 9.56
N ASN A 201 26.55 -3.93 10.26
CA ASN A 201 25.07 -3.96 10.24
C ASN A 201 24.46 -3.27 9.01
N ILE A 202 25.26 -2.63 8.15
CA ILE A 202 24.79 -1.95 6.93
C ILE A 202 25.17 -2.79 5.71
N LYS A 203 24.17 -3.20 4.96
CA LYS A 203 24.32 -3.87 3.67
C LYS A 203 23.84 -2.95 2.55
N LEU A 204 24.65 -2.84 1.52
CA LEU A 204 24.40 -1.98 0.38
C LEU A 204 24.24 -2.81 -0.89
N TRP A 205 23.27 -2.42 -1.70
CA TRP A 205 23.06 -2.98 -3.05
C TRP A 205 23.00 -1.84 -4.07
N LYS A 206 23.32 -2.14 -5.29
CA LYS A 206 23.10 -1.24 -6.43
C LYS A 206 22.07 -1.85 -7.38
N ILE A 207 21.26 -1.00 -7.98
CA ILE A 207 20.37 -1.35 -9.07
C ILE A 207 20.74 -0.52 -10.30
N ASN A 208 20.79 -1.16 -11.48
CA ASN A 208 21.27 -0.53 -12.70
C ASN A 208 20.20 0.36 -13.40
N ASP A 209 19.00 0.42 -12.87
CA ASP A 209 17.91 1.23 -13.42
C ASP A 209 17.92 2.67 -12.87
N ASP A 210 17.39 3.59 -13.67
CA ASP A 210 17.13 4.98 -13.28
C ASP A 210 15.91 5.06 -12.33
N LEU A 211 15.98 4.31 -11.24
CA LEU A 211 14.91 4.25 -10.26
C LEU A 211 14.76 5.60 -9.54
N LYS A 212 13.57 6.18 -9.62
CA LYS A 212 13.27 7.52 -9.08
C LYS A 212 12.40 7.49 -7.83
N LEU A 213 11.87 6.32 -7.45
CA LEU A 213 11.14 6.21 -6.20
C LEU A 213 12.10 6.25 -5.01
N VAL A 214 11.58 6.71 -3.88
CA VAL A 214 12.22 6.55 -2.57
C VAL A 214 11.30 5.71 -1.70
N LEU A 215 11.85 4.69 -1.09
CA LEU A 215 11.17 3.84 -0.13
C LEU A 215 11.99 3.74 1.14
N ILE A 216 11.36 3.93 2.28
CA ILE A 216 11.92 3.58 3.60
C ILE A 216 10.90 2.70 4.31
N VAL A 217 11.33 1.52 4.72
CA VAL A 217 10.52 0.59 5.50
C VAL A 217 11.27 0.28 6.78
N THR A 218 10.58 0.42 7.89
CA THR A 218 11.11 0.13 9.21
C THR A 218 10.21 -0.87 9.94
N ASP A 219 10.53 -1.15 11.18
CA ASP A 219 9.65 -1.90 12.08
C ASP A 219 8.42 -1.12 12.55
N ASN A 220 8.36 0.20 12.33
CA ASN A 220 7.30 1.07 12.85
C ASN A 220 6.53 1.83 11.77
N PHE A 221 7.11 2.07 10.59
CA PHE A 221 6.48 2.84 9.52
C PHE A 221 7.02 2.47 8.14
N MET A 222 6.27 2.85 7.14
CA MET A 222 6.67 2.88 5.74
C MET A 222 6.54 4.31 5.20
N LEU A 223 7.55 4.75 4.46
CA LEU A 223 7.57 6.00 3.72
C LEU A 223 7.79 5.70 2.24
N LEU A 224 6.96 6.29 1.39
CA LEU A 224 7.07 6.19 -0.05
C LEU A 224 7.04 7.59 -0.70
N ASN A 225 8.02 7.87 -1.56
CA ASN A 225 7.96 8.97 -2.49
C ASN A 225 7.96 8.42 -3.91
N LEU A 226 7.04 8.89 -4.72
CA LEU A 226 6.93 8.56 -6.14
C LEU A 226 7.33 9.78 -6.99
N PRO A 227 7.91 9.55 -8.18
CA PRO A 227 8.26 10.64 -9.07
C PRO A 227 7.02 11.41 -9.51
N LYS A 228 7.11 12.73 -9.57
CA LYS A 228 6.01 13.59 -9.99
C LYS A 228 5.75 13.51 -11.49
N VAL A 229 4.50 13.72 -11.87
CA VAL A 229 4.10 13.86 -13.28
C VAL A 229 4.68 15.14 -13.88
N GLN A 230 4.64 16.24 -13.11
CA GLN A 230 5.27 17.52 -13.47
C GLN A 230 6.37 17.83 -12.46
N GLU A 231 7.58 18.06 -12.95
CA GLU A 231 8.71 18.41 -12.10
C GLU A 231 8.48 19.78 -11.46
N ASN A 232 8.62 19.85 -10.15
CA ASN A 232 8.60 21.08 -9.36
C ASN A 232 9.50 20.88 -8.12
N ASP A 233 9.76 21.96 -7.40
CA ASP A 233 10.69 22.00 -6.25
C ASP A 233 10.09 21.39 -4.96
N SER A 234 8.91 20.80 -5.00
CA SER A 234 8.31 20.16 -3.84
C SER A 234 8.40 18.64 -3.91
N ILE A 235 8.64 17.99 -2.78
CA ILE A 235 8.67 16.53 -2.62
C ILE A 235 7.46 16.15 -1.77
N SER A 236 6.75 15.10 -2.15
CA SER A 236 5.61 14.59 -1.40
C SER A 236 5.91 13.18 -0.91
N TYR A 237 5.84 12.97 0.39
CA TYR A 237 6.02 11.67 1.01
C TYR A 237 4.68 11.13 1.48
N LEU A 238 4.40 9.88 1.14
CA LEU A 238 3.34 9.09 1.72
C LEU A 238 3.94 8.37 2.94
N ILE A 239 3.35 8.55 4.12
CA ILE A 239 3.79 7.88 5.35
C ILE A 239 2.62 7.12 5.95
N SER A 240 2.84 5.86 6.28
CA SER A 240 1.88 5.00 6.96
C SER A 240 2.57 4.17 8.05
N GLU A 241 1.87 4.00 9.18
CA GLU A 241 2.35 3.29 10.37
C GLU A 241 1.56 1.98 10.60
N THR A 242 0.77 1.53 9.62
CA THR A 242 -0.01 0.31 9.72
C THR A 242 0.84 -0.92 9.41
N GLU A 243 0.56 -2.05 10.07
CA GLU A 243 1.26 -3.32 9.81
C GLU A 243 1.16 -3.73 8.33
N LYS A 244 0.00 -3.52 7.69
CA LYS A 244 -0.22 -3.84 6.28
C LYS A 244 0.64 -2.99 5.36
N SER A 245 0.78 -1.69 5.64
CA SER A 245 1.62 -0.81 4.82
C SER A 245 3.09 -1.17 4.95
N ILE A 246 3.55 -1.55 6.14
CA ILE A 246 4.91 -2.04 6.37
C ILE A 246 5.13 -3.37 5.62
N GLU A 247 4.16 -4.28 5.63
CA GLU A 247 4.20 -5.52 4.85
C GLU A 247 4.31 -5.23 3.35
N TRP A 248 3.46 -4.34 2.83
CA TRP A 248 3.46 -3.93 1.43
C TRP A 248 4.80 -3.27 1.04
N GLY A 249 5.32 -2.37 1.88
CA GLY A 249 6.63 -1.76 1.68
C GLY A 249 7.77 -2.78 1.66
N ASN A 250 7.73 -3.81 2.54
CA ASN A 250 8.69 -4.91 2.51
C ASN A 250 8.60 -5.73 1.21
N LYS A 251 7.41 -5.95 0.67
CA LYS A 251 7.24 -6.62 -0.63
C LYS A 251 7.84 -5.79 -1.76
N LEU A 252 7.61 -4.46 -1.76
CA LEU A 252 8.19 -3.56 -2.74
C LEU A 252 9.73 -3.53 -2.64
N PHE A 253 10.28 -3.44 -1.44
CA PHE A 253 11.72 -3.53 -1.21
C PHE A 253 12.29 -4.84 -1.76
N ASN A 254 11.70 -5.97 -1.42
CA ASN A 254 12.16 -7.28 -1.86
C ASN A 254 12.07 -7.48 -3.37
N TYR A 255 11.05 -6.90 -4.02
CA TYR A 255 10.95 -6.88 -5.48
C TYR A 255 12.19 -6.24 -6.12
N TYR A 256 12.59 -5.06 -5.63
CA TYR A 256 13.78 -4.39 -6.15
C TYR A 256 15.09 -5.04 -5.69
N LEU A 257 15.14 -5.58 -4.48
CA LEU A 257 16.29 -6.32 -3.98
C LEU A 257 16.63 -7.54 -4.86
N SER A 258 15.62 -8.23 -5.38
CA SER A 258 15.80 -9.36 -6.28
C SER A 258 16.48 -9.01 -7.61
N GLN A 259 16.51 -7.72 -7.96
CA GLN A 259 17.10 -7.19 -9.19
C GLN A 259 18.42 -6.42 -8.92
N ALA A 260 18.79 -6.27 -7.66
CA ALA A 260 19.96 -5.52 -7.24
C ALA A 260 21.18 -6.43 -7.03
N GLU A 261 22.37 -5.87 -7.20
CA GLU A 261 23.66 -6.52 -6.94
C GLU A 261 24.23 -6.03 -5.62
N GLU A 262 24.71 -6.94 -4.75
CA GLU A 262 25.34 -6.59 -3.48
C GLU A 262 26.67 -5.87 -3.71
N LEU A 263 26.88 -4.77 -2.99
CA LEU A 263 28.12 -4.02 -2.99
C LEU A 263 29.01 -4.51 -1.85
N ASN A 264 30.15 -5.08 -2.18
CA ASN A 264 31.21 -5.38 -1.23
C ASN A 264 32.05 -4.12 -1.01
N ILE A 265 31.78 -3.38 0.06
CA ILE A 265 32.49 -2.14 0.41
C ILE A 265 33.33 -2.39 1.66
#